data_cfd02bd04fc76bd8a6fc30a50d231ef4
#
_entry.id   cfd02bd04fc76bd8a6fc30a50d231ef4
#
_cell.length_a   1.000
_cell.length_b   1.000
_cell.length_c   1.000
_cell.angle_alpha   90.00
_cell.angle_beta   90.00
_cell.angle_gamma   90.00
#
_symmetry.space_group_name_H-M   'P 1'
#
loop_
_entity.id
_entity.type
_entity.pdbx_description
1 polymer ?
#
loop_
_entity_poly.entity_id
_entity_poly.type
_entity_poly.pdbx_seq_one_letter_code
_entity_poly.pdbx_strand_id
1 'polypeptide(L)'
;EGQPAWAFLDRYLEDVDLVVASRPEYLPPYIEEARCSILTPSINPDSPKNRVLDLDESWSVARLSGFFDGQAPFDAVPFIREDGRPDAFRGLKDDDGDAGFGAPVPQGARIVTQVQRWDRLKGGLELVEAFASQIDTLPADAHLVLVGPRPDPSREAAAARVLDEIVSRASTL
;
A
#
# COMPACT_ATOMS: atom_id res chain seq x y z
N GLU A 1 5.62 -16.82 -18.66
CA GLU A 1 6.62 -16.41 -17.64
C GLU A 1 6.58 -17.21 -16.34
N GLY A 2 5.51 -17.90 -15.95
CA GLY A 2 5.41 -18.70 -14.71
C GLY A 2 5.92 -20.14 -14.77
N GLN A 3 6.31 -20.64 -15.91
CA GLN A 3 6.69 -22.06 -16.09
C GLN A 3 7.85 -22.56 -15.22
N PRO A 4 8.95 -21.80 -15.01
CA PRO A 4 10.05 -22.27 -14.16
C PRO A 4 9.66 -22.42 -12.69
N ALA A 5 8.79 -21.54 -12.17
CA ALA A 5 8.31 -21.60 -10.80
C ALA A 5 7.41 -22.83 -10.58
N TRP A 6 6.52 -23.11 -11.51
CA TRP A 6 5.67 -24.28 -11.46
C TRP A 6 6.47 -25.58 -11.56
N ALA A 7 7.47 -25.65 -12.45
CA ALA A 7 8.36 -26.80 -12.55
C ALA A 7 9.15 -27.09 -11.24
N PHE A 8 9.51 -26.01 -10.49
CA PHE A 8 10.09 -26.16 -9.17
C PHE A 8 9.10 -26.71 -8.14
N LEU A 9 7.84 -26.26 -8.20
CA LEU A 9 6.79 -26.63 -7.25
C LEU A 9 6.17 -27.99 -7.53
N ASP A 10 6.28 -28.51 -8.75
CA ASP A 10 5.60 -29.72 -9.23
C ASP A 10 5.74 -30.94 -8.27
N ARG A 11 6.95 -31.19 -7.83
CA ARG A 11 7.26 -32.29 -6.87
C ARG A 11 6.53 -32.16 -5.50
N TYR A 12 6.04 -30.96 -5.17
CA TYR A 12 5.29 -30.72 -3.93
C TYR A 12 3.77 -30.73 -4.14
N LEU A 13 3.33 -30.85 -5.39
CA LEU A 13 1.92 -30.85 -5.74
C LEU A 13 1.33 -32.26 -5.90
N GLU A 14 2.19 -33.31 -5.84
CA GLU A 14 1.74 -34.70 -5.99
C GLU A 14 0.70 -35.10 -4.95
N ASP A 15 0.89 -34.68 -3.67
CA ASP A 15 0.03 -34.98 -2.54
C ASP A 15 -1.03 -33.87 -2.25
N VAL A 16 -1.16 -32.87 -3.15
CA VAL A 16 -2.12 -31.76 -2.97
C VAL A 16 -3.44 -32.12 -3.64
N ASP A 17 -4.51 -32.14 -2.88
CA ASP A 17 -5.85 -32.47 -3.39
C ASP A 17 -6.43 -31.39 -4.30
N LEU A 18 -6.18 -30.11 -3.99
CA LEU A 18 -6.77 -28.97 -4.69
C LEU A 18 -5.79 -27.79 -4.81
N VAL A 19 -5.64 -27.27 -6.01
CA VAL A 19 -4.91 -26.04 -6.29
C VAL A 19 -5.91 -24.91 -6.53
N VAL A 20 -5.82 -23.84 -5.74
CA VAL A 20 -6.69 -22.67 -5.84
C VAL A 20 -5.91 -21.49 -6.42
N ALA A 21 -6.44 -20.88 -7.47
CA ALA A 21 -5.88 -19.67 -8.06
C ALA A 21 -6.93 -18.56 -8.15
N SER A 22 -6.50 -17.32 -8.25
CA SER A 22 -7.40 -16.18 -8.44
C SER A 22 -7.84 -16.00 -9.90
N ARG A 23 -7.12 -16.62 -10.84
CA ARG A 23 -7.40 -16.61 -12.28
C ARG A 23 -6.98 -17.94 -12.92
N PRO A 24 -7.66 -18.37 -13.98
CA PRO A 24 -7.29 -19.56 -14.72
C PRO A 24 -5.84 -19.54 -15.25
N GLU A 25 -5.37 -18.37 -15.70
CA GLU A 25 -4.02 -18.19 -16.26
C GLU A 25 -2.90 -18.42 -15.25
N TYR A 26 -3.23 -18.43 -13.97
CA TYR A 26 -2.27 -18.68 -12.88
C TYR A 26 -2.16 -20.15 -12.51
N LEU A 27 -3.02 -21.00 -13.07
CA LEU A 27 -2.92 -22.44 -12.86
C LEU A 27 -1.84 -23.05 -13.76
N PRO A 28 -1.10 -24.05 -13.28
CA PRO A 28 -0.17 -24.77 -14.12
C PRO A 28 -0.93 -25.62 -15.15
N PRO A 29 -0.48 -25.66 -16.41
CA PRO A 29 -1.23 -26.28 -17.50
C PRO A 29 -1.30 -27.82 -17.44
N TYR A 30 -0.54 -28.43 -16.55
CA TYR A 30 -0.43 -29.88 -16.38
C TYR A 30 -1.26 -30.43 -15.20
N ILE A 31 -1.89 -29.57 -14.39
CA ILE A 31 -2.78 -30.05 -13.32
C ILE A 31 -4.16 -30.34 -13.91
N GLU A 32 -4.73 -31.48 -13.53
CA GLU A 32 -6.08 -31.87 -13.93
C GLU A 32 -7.11 -30.82 -13.49
N GLU A 33 -8.05 -30.48 -14.36
CA GLU A 33 -9.10 -29.49 -14.09
C GLU A 33 -9.90 -29.82 -12.81
N ALA A 34 -10.13 -31.10 -12.54
CA ALA A 34 -10.83 -31.57 -11.33
C ALA A 34 -10.09 -31.22 -10.03
N ARG A 35 -8.79 -30.99 -10.10
CA ARG A 35 -7.93 -30.54 -8.98
C ARG A 35 -7.72 -29.03 -8.94
N CYS A 36 -8.46 -28.27 -9.74
CA CYS A 36 -8.32 -26.82 -9.83
C CYS A 36 -9.59 -26.11 -9.35
N SER A 37 -9.42 -25.01 -8.67
CA SER A 37 -10.52 -24.09 -8.32
C SER A 37 -10.11 -22.66 -8.53
N ILE A 38 -11.03 -21.84 -9.02
CA ILE A 38 -10.83 -20.40 -9.15
C ILE A 38 -11.58 -19.68 -8.04
N LEU A 39 -10.83 -18.98 -7.20
CA LEU A 39 -11.36 -18.13 -6.15
C LEU A 39 -10.93 -16.67 -6.42
N THR A 40 -11.80 -15.93 -7.09
CA THR A 40 -11.54 -14.52 -7.37
C THR A 40 -11.55 -13.71 -6.07
N PRO A 41 -10.52 -12.87 -5.83
CA PRO A 41 -10.51 -11.98 -4.68
C PRO A 41 -11.75 -11.08 -4.67
N SER A 42 -12.40 -10.97 -3.52
CA SER A 42 -13.55 -10.10 -3.32
C SER A 42 -13.17 -8.87 -2.49
N ILE A 43 -13.91 -7.79 -2.70
CA ILE A 43 -13.82 -6.57 -1.90
C ILE A 43 -15.06 -6.50 -1.03
N ASN A 44 -14.89 -6.35 0.28
CA ASN A 44 -15.97 -6.01 1.18
C ASN A 44 -16.12 -4.48 1.20
N PRO A 45 -17.19 -3.91 0.59
CA PRO A 45 -17.39 -2.46 0.52
C PRO A 45 -17.62 -1.82 1.89
N ASP A 46 -18.13 -2.57 2.85
CA ASP A 46 -18.46 -2.10 4.19
C ASP A 46 -17.27 -2.19 5.17
N SER A 47 -16.15 -2.76 4.71
CA SER A 47 -14.95 -2.82 5.56
C SER A 47 -14.39 -1.41 5.83
N PRO A 48 -13.70 -1.19 6.97
CA PRO A 48 -13.16 0.12 7.33
C PRO A 48 -12.33 0.79 6.25
N LYS A 49 -11.60 0.01 5.46
CA LYS A 49 -10.72 0.48 4.38
C LYS A 49 -11.44 0.80 3.06
N ASN A 50 -12.67 0.29 2.86
CA ASN A 50 -13.39 0.42 1.58
C ASN A 50 -14.68 1.23 1.72
N ARG A 51 -15.18 1.46 2.93
CA ARG A 51 -16.41 2.24 3.13
C ARG A 51 -16.25 3.66 2.59
N VAL A 52 -17.34 4.24 2.15
CA VAL A 52 -17.36 5.64 1.76
C VAL A 52 -17.17 6.51 3.01
N LEU A 53 -16.21 7.42 2.94
CA LEU A 53 -16.03 8.49 3.92
C LEU A 53 -16.71 9.76 3.41
N ASP A 54 -17.34 10.51 4.29
CA ASP A 54 -17.74 11.88 3.94
C ASP A 54 -16.52 12.80 3.85
N LEU A 55 -16.75 14.06 3.47
CA LEU A 55 -15.68 15.02 3.25
C LEU A 55 -14.90 15.33 4.53
N ASP A 56 -15.61 15.53 5.66
CA ASP A 56 -15.01 15.87 6.94
C ASP A 56 -14.26 14.66 7.55
N GLU A 57 -14.80 13.44 7.42
CA GLU A 57 -14.10 12.21 7.76
C GLU A 57 -12.82 12.05 6.93
N SER A 58 -12.89 12.29 5.62
CA SER A 58 -11.74 12.18 4.70
C SER A 58 -10.64 13.17 5.07
N TRP A 59 -11.00 14.44 5.32
CA TRP A 59 -10.06 15.44 5.79
C TRP A 59 -9.50 15.13 7.18
N SER A 60 -10.31 14.57 8.06
CA SER A 60 -9.86 14.17 9.39
C SER A 60 -8.84 13.04 9.31
N VAL A 61 -9.10 11.99 8.52
CA VAL A 61 -8.12 10.90 8.29
C VAL A 61 -6.83 11.46 7.72
N ALA A 62 -6.90 12.29 6.69
CA ALA A 62 -5.72 12.81 6.00
C ALA A 62 -4.86 13.73 6.89
N ARG A 63 -5.46 14.54 7.75
CA ARG A 63 -4.74 15.43 8.68
C ARG A 63 -4.26 14.73 9.93
N LEU A 64 -5.06 13.84 10.51
CA LEU A 64 -4.65 13.04 11.66
C LEU A 64 -3.50 12.07 11.31
N SER A 65 -3.39 11.65 10.05
CA SER A 65 -2.24 10.86 9.58
C SER A 65 -1.00 11.69 9.24
N GLY A 66 -1.04 13.02 9.39
CA GLY A 66 0.06 13.90 9.04
C GLY A 66 0.26 14.11 7.52
N PHE A 67 -0.67 13.62 6.69
CA PHE A 67 -0.58 13.72 5.24
C PHE A 67 -0.76 15.16 4.75
N PHE A 68 -1.75 15.87 5.28
CA PHE A 68 -1.99 17.30 5.02
C PHE A 68 -1.74 18.15 6.25
N ASP A 69 -1.36 19.39 6.03
CA ASP A 69 -1.30 20.40 7.07
C ASP A 69 -2.70 20.81 7.56
N GLY A 70 -2.75 21.55 8.67
CA GLY A 70 -3.95 22.14 9.25
C GLY A 70 -4.66 21.24 10.27
N GLN A 71 -5.74 21.80 10.84
CA GLN A 71 -6.52 21.14 11.89
C GLN A 71 -7.53 20.17 11.27
N ALA A 72 -7.61 18.96 11.83
CA ALA A 72 -8.63 17.98 11.44
C ALA A 72 -10.03 18.45 11.88
N PRO A 73 -11.09 18.27 11.06
CA PRO A 73 -12.47 18.50 11.46
C PRO A 73 -12.89 17.68 12.69
N PHE A 74 -12.41 16.45 12.79
CA PHE A 74 -12.67 15.54 13.92
C PHE A 74 -11.36 15.08 14.55
N ASP A 75 -11.35 14.93 15.87
CA ASP A 75 -10.21 14.35 16.60
C ASP A 75 -10.12 12.83 16.47
N ALA A 76 -11.19 12.20 15.97
CA ALA A 76 -11.27 10.77 15.73
C ALA A 76 -12.34 10.44 14.69
N VAL A 77 -12.04 9.49 13.80
CA VAL A 77 -12.99 8.98 12.79
C VAL A 77 -13.43 7.57 13.18
N PRO A 78 -14.71 7.37 13.54
CA PRO A 78 -15.20 6.07 14.01
C PRO A 78 -15.32 5.06 12.88
N PHE A 79 -15.11 3.79 13.20
CA PHE A 79 -15.34 2.66 12.29
C PHE A 79 -15.69 1.40 13.08
N ILE A 80 -16.20 0.38 12.38
CA ILE A 80 -16.44 -0.94 12.94
C ILE A 80 -15.33 -1.87 12.44
N ARG A 81 -14.65 -2.55 13.36
CA ARG A 81 -13.63 -3.55 13.05
C ARG A 81 -14.24 -4.79 12.38
N GLU A 82 -13.43 -5.63 11.76
CA GLU A 82 -13.87 -6.88 11.15
C GLU A 82 -14.51 -7.86 12.16
N ASP A 83 -14.15 -7.76 13.44
CA ASP A 83 -14.72 -8.53 14.55
C ASP A 83 -16.03 -7.94 15.09
N GLY A 84 -16.56 -6.88 14.47
CA GLY A 84 -17.80 -6.19 14.85
C GLY A 84 -17.65 -5.17 15.98
N ARG A 85 -16.46 -4.98 16.52
CA ARG A 85 -16.24 -4.02 17.62
C ARG A 85 -16.09 -2.59 17.10
N PRO A 86 -16.65 -1.59 17.80
CA PRO A 86 -16.41 -0.19 17.46
C PRO A 86 -14.97 0.20 17.79
N ASP A 87 -14.38 1.00 16.93
CA ASP A 87 -13.06 1.62 17.11
C ASP A 87 -13.04 3.00 16.43
N ALA A 88 -11.94 3.74 16.53
CA ALA A 88 -11.79 5.02 15.87
C ALA A 88 -10.34 5.29 15.49
N PHE A 89 -10.13 5.79 14.28
CA PHE A 89 -8.86 6.31 13.84
C PHE A 89 -8.59 7.67 14.50
N ARG A 90 -7.45 7.79 15.18
CA ARG A 90 -6.99 9.00 15.91
C ARG A 90 -5.64 9.51 15.44
N GLY A 91 -5.25 9.12 14.25
CA GLY A 91 -3.95 9.44 13.67
C GLY A 91 -2.95 8.29 13.77
N LEU A 92 -1.87 8.45 13.04
CA LEU A 92 -0.72 7.57 13.14
C LEU A 92 0.06 7.97 14.39
N LYS A 93 0.20 7.05 15.31
CA LYS A 93 1.06 7.22 16.49
C LYS A 93 2.25 6.30 16.28
N ASP A 94 3.40 6.90 16.07
CA ASP A 94 4.66 6.20 16.26
C ASP A 94 5.06 6.31 17.72
N ASP A 95 5.66 5.26 18.26
CA ASP A 95 6.25 5.28 19.61
C ASP A 95 7.31 6.40 19.75
N ASP A 96 7.88 6.86 18.63
CA ASP A 96 8.90 7.91 18.54
C ASP A 96 8.34 9.29 18.09
N GLY A 97 7.04 9.41 17.84
CA GLY A 97 6.38 10.69 17.50
C GLY A 97 6.63 11.21 16.07
N ASP A 98 7.28 10.43 15.21
CA ASP A 98 7.58 10.81 13.82
C ASP A 98 6.70 10.02 12.85
N ALA A 99 5.64 10.66 12.33
CA ALA A 99 4.66 10.04 11.45
C ALA A 99 5.08 9.96 9.98
N GLY A 100 6.30 10.40 9.62
CA GLY A 100 6.71 10.34 8.21
C GLY A 100 8.00 11.08 7.88
N PHE A 101 8.44 10.86 6.64
CA PHE A 101 9.57 11.55 6.04
C PHE A 101 9.02 12.70 5.18
N GLY A 102 9.36 13.93 5.53
CA GLY A 102 8.97 15.13 4.78
C GLY A 102 7.91 15.98 5.48
N ALA A 103 7.64 17.14 4.89
CA ALA A 103 6.61 18.05 5.38
C ALA A 103 5.21 17.61 4.93
N PRO A 104 4.17 17.90 5.71
CA PRO A 104 2.79 17.73 5.25
C PRO A 104 2.52 18.45 3.95
N VAL A 105 1.67 17.87 3.11
CA VAL A 105 1.27 18.46 1.83
C VAL A 105 0.34 19.65 2.08
N PRO A 106 0.56 20.83 1.46
CA PRO A 106 -0.34 21.96 1.58
C PRO A 106 -1.75 21.65 1.05
N GLN A 107 -2.76 22.18 1.70
CA GLN A 107 -4.14 22.04 1.22
C GLN A 107 -4.30 22.67 -0.16
N GLY A 108 -4.92 21.94 -1.08
CA GLY A 108 -5.14 22.39 -2.47
C GLY A 108 -4.01 22.03 -3.43
N ALA A 109 -2.90 21.50 -2.95
CA ALA A 109 -1.83 20.98 -3.80
C ALA A 109 -2.32 19.81 -4.67
N ARG A 110 -1.72 19.67 -5.86
CA ARG A 110 -1.92 18.51 -6.72
C ARG A 110 -1.02 17.39 -6.26
N ILE A 111 -1.59 16.20 -6.11
CA ILE A 111 -0.85 15.04 -5.60
C ILE A 111 -0.85 13.87 -6.58
N VAL A 112 0.31 13.26 -6.70
CA VAL A 112 0.49 11.91 -7.22
C VAL A 112 0.76 11.00 -6.03
N THR A 113 -0.11 10.02 -5.81
CA THR A 113 -0.02 9.16 -4.62
C THR A 113 0.14 7.71 -5.01
N GLN A 114 1.08 7.03 -4.35
CA GLN A 114 1.20 5.58 -4.40
C GLN A 114 1.14 5.01 -2.98
N VAL A 115 0.20 4.08 -2.74
CA VAL A 115 0.05 3.35 -1.48
C VAL A 115 0.54 1.93 -1.69
N GLN A 116 1.60 1.52 -0.96
CA GLN A 116 2.26 0.24 -1.21
C GLN A 116 3.03 -0.28 0.00
N ARG A 117 3.44 -1.56 -0.06
CA ARG A 117 4.54 -2.07 0.75
C ARG A 117 5.87 -1.69 0.10
N TRP A 118 6.92 -1.54 0.91
CA TRP A 118 8.26 -1.21 0.42
C TRP A 118 8.92 -2.45 -0.20
N ASP A 119 8.58 -2.70 -1.45
CA ASP A 119 9.03 -3.83 -2.26
C ASP A 119 9.50 -3.28 -3.61
N ARG A 120 10.67 -3.72 -4.09
CA ARG A 120 11.23 -3.29 -5.39
C ARG A 120 10.25 -3.51 -6.55
N LEU A 121 9.48 -4.61 -6.52
CA LEU A 121 8.47 -4.90 -7.55
C LEU A 121 7.31 -3.89 -7.59
N LYS A 122 7.20 -3.01 -6.59
CA LYS A 122 6.18 -1.96 -6.55
C LYS A 122 6.61 -0.67 -7.25
N GLY A 123 7.89 -0.56 -7.62
CA GLY A 123 8.38 0.54 -8.42
C GLY A 123 8.41 1.90 -7.69
N GLY A 124 8.56 1.92 -6.37
CA GLY A 124 8.58 3.19 -5.61
C GLY A 124 9.76 4.08 -5.96
N LEU A 125 10.96 3.51 -6.14
CA LEU A 125 12.14 4.26 -6.55
C LEU A 125 12.00 4.78 -7.98
N GLU A 126 11.53 3.94 -8.89
CA GLU A 126 11.27 4.30 -10.28
C GLU A 126 10.23 5.42 -10.39
N LEU A 127 9.22 5.44 -9.51
CA LEU A 127 8.24 6.52 -9.47
C LEU A 127 8.87 7.84 -9.00
N VAL A 128 9.76 7.82 -8.00
CA VAL A 128 10.52 9.01 -7.58
C VAL A 128 11.36 9.56 -8.73
N GLU A 129 12.08 8.69 -9.45
CA GLU A 129 12.90 9.10 -10.62
C GLU A 129 12.02 9.65 -11.74
N ALA A 130 10.91 9.00 -12.04
CA ALA A 130 9.98 9.46 -13.07
C ALA A 130 9.39 10.83 -12.73
N PHE A 131 8.97 11.03 -11.47
CA PHE A 131 8.45 12.31 -11.00
C PHE A 131 9.50 13.42 -11.08
N ALA A 132 10.72 13.14 -10.62
CA ALA A 132 11.84 14.08 -10.68
C ALA A 132 12.20 14.47 -12.12
N SER A 133 12.20 13.49 -13.04
CA SER A 133 12.50 13.75 -14.46
C SER A 133 11.49 14.66 -15.15
N GLN A 134 10.31 14.82 -14.59
CA GLN A 134 9.21 15.63 -15.14
C GLN A 134 8.96 16.90 -14.33
N ILE A 135 9.77 17.21 -13.32
CA ILE A 135 9.52 18.29 -12.37
C ILE A 135 9.28 19.64 -13.05
N ASP A 136 10.02 19.94 -14.11
CA ASP A 136 9.91 21.20 -14.86
C ASP A 136 8.62 21.29 -15.71
N THR A 137 7.95 20.17 -15.95
CA THR A 137 6.72 20.09 -16.72
C THR A 137 5.47 19.96 -15.85
N LEU A 138 5.66 19.59 -14.60
CA LEU A 138 4.59 19.46 -13.63
C LEU A 138 4.15 20.85 -13.09
N PRO A 139 2.90 20.99 -12.64
CA PRO A 139 2.49 22.16 -11.90
C PRO A 139 3.40 22.41 -10.69
N ALA A 140 3.69 23.69 -10.39
CA ALA A 140 4.58 24.05 -9.28
C ALA A 140 4.08 23.59 -7.89
N ASP A 141 2.78 23.30 -7.78
CA ASP A 141 2.12 22.78 -6.58
C ASP A 141 1.95 21.25 -6.61
N ALA A 142 2.65 20.55 -7.53
CA ALA A 142 2.62 19.09 -7.59
C ALA A 142 3.49 18.47 -6.51
N HIS A 143 2.94 17.47 -5.81
CA HIS A 143 3.62 16.71 -4.77
C HIS A 143 3.53 15.23 -5.07
N LEU A 144 4.64 14.52 -4.86
CA LEU A 144 4.66 13.06 -4.87
C LEU A 144 4.56 12.55 -3.43
N VAL A 145 3.61 11.67 -3.18
CA VAL A 145 3.38 11.10 -1.85
C VAL A 145 3.40 9.59 -1.93
N LEU A 146 4.36 8.99 -1.25
CA LEU A 146 4.47 7.55 -1.11
C LEU A 146 4.02 7.14 0.30
N VAL A 147 3.06 6.23 0.36
CA VAL A 147 2.47 5.78 1.62
C VAL A 147 2.67 4.27 1.77
N GLY A 148 3.17 3.86 2.92
CA GLY A 148 3.38 2.45 3.23
C GLY A 148 3.60 2.21 4.72
N PRO A 149 3.53 0.94 5.17
CA PRO A 149 3.81 0.61 6.56
C PRO A 149 5.27 0.89 6.90
N ARG A 150 5.55 1.31 8.13
CA ARG A 150 6.92 1.42 8.62
C ARG A 150 7.48 0.00 8.81
N PRO A 151 8.55 -0.37 8.09
CA PRO A 151 9.11 -1.71 8.22
C PRO A 151 9.87 -1.84 9.54
N ASP A 152 9.75 -2.99 10.21
CA ASP A 152 10.64 -3.36 11.30
C ASP A 152 11.97 -3.87 10.73
N PRO A 153 13.10 -3.14 10.88
CA PRO A 153 14.38 -3.54 10.30
C PRO A 153 14.87 -4.92 10.74
N SER A 154 14.45 -5.36 11.94
CA SER A 154 14.85 -6.67 12.49
C SER A 154 14.12 -7.84 11.82
N ARG A 155 12.93 -7.61 11.27
CA ARG A 155 12.06 -8.63 10.65
C ARG A 155 11.91 -8.43 9.15
N GLU A 156 11.96 -7.18 8.70
CA GLU A 156 11.65 -6.76 7.33
C GLU A 156 12.84 -6.00 6.71
N ALA A 157 14.06 -6.50 6.92
CA ALA A 157 15.29 -5.84 6.48
C ALA A 157 15.32 -5.48 4.98
N ALA A 158 14.64 -6.25 4.13
CA ALA A 158 14.54 -5.95 2.70
C ALA A 158 13.65 -4.73 2.44
N ALA A 159 12.50 -4.64 3.13
CA ALA A 159 11.58 -3.50 3.02
C ALA A 159 12.21 -2.22 3.60
N ALA A 160 12.91 -2.33 4.74
CA ALA A 160 13.63 -1.20 5.33
C ALA A 160 14.67 -0.63 4.36
N ARG A 161 15.47 -1.47 3.71
CA ARG A 161 16.45 -1.02 2.69
C ARG A 161 15.80 -0.32 1.51
N VAL A 162 14.66 -0.82 1.01
CA VAL A 162 13.94 -0.17 -0.09
C VAL A 162 13.42 1.20 0.32
N LEU A 163 12.89 1.33 1.54
CA LEU A 163 12.44 2.62 2.07
C LEU A 163 13.62 3.59 2.20
N ASP A 164 14.76 3.16 2.76
CA ASP A 164 15.96 3.99 2.92
C ASP A 164 16.50 4.46 1.57
N GLU A 165 16.52 3.61 0.54
CA GLU A 165 16.89 3.99 -0.82
C GLU A 165 15.97 5.07 -1.39
N ILE A 166 14.65 4.91 -1.23
CA ILE A 166 13.65 5.88 -1.68
C ILE A 166 13.84 7.23 -0.98
N VAL A 167 13.94 7.22 0.37
CA VAL A 167 14.14 8.44 1.17
C VAL A 167 15.46 9.14 0.82
N SER A 168 16.55 8.38 0.73
CA SER A 168 17.85 8.91 0.35
C SER A 168 17.80 9.58 -1.03
N ARG A 169 17.15 8.94 -1.99
CA ARG A 169 17.01 9.49 -3.34
C ARG A 169 16.15 10.74 -3.37
N ALA A 170 15.00 10.72 -2.71
CA ALA A 170 14.10 11.88 -2.63
C ALA A 170 14.78 13.10 -1.97
N SER A 171 15.68 12.86 -1.00
CA SER A 171 16.41 13.93 -0.30
C SER A 171 17.50 14.59 -1.16
N THR A 172 17.82 14.03 -2.33
CA THR A 172 18.86 14.56 -3.25
C THR A 172 18.27 15.27 -4.47
N LEU A 173 16.94 15.30 -4.58
CA LEU A 173 16.18 15.95 -5.66
C LEU A 173 15.75 17.36 -5.26
#